data_6469f87c6bd409ffe8088343ec56857b
#
_entry.id   6469f87c6bd409ffe8088343ec56857b
#
_cell.length_a   1.000
_cell.length_b   1.000
_cell.length_c   1.000
_cell.angle_alpha   90.00
_cell.angle_beta   90.00
_cell.angle_gamma   90.00
#
_symmetry.space_group_name_H-M   'P 1'
#
loop_
_entity.id
_entity.type
_entity.pdbx_description
1 polymer ?
#
loop_
_entity_poly.entity_id
_entity_poly.type
_entity_poly.pdbx_seq_one_letter_code
_entity_poly.pdbx_strand_id
1 'polypeptide(L)'
;MRRVLSALALLMLPGVALGQSNFTRINSPGPHAVGLRVIEQYDQSRGYRAATDAYTGRVTSGARARPIQTLIWYPAEKGTGTATTAVDYLRLGGTSDKFPSTLAERARLEDGFINGRVSGLAPDRAKAELAAPMLGRRDAIASSGRFPVVIYAPSYRASAVENADLCEYLASQGYVVIASPSTGQSPDGMKDDLEGAETQVGDIEFLIGYAFSLPQADIAHLAVIGYSWGGLANVMAAAKDSRINALISLDGSVRSYPDVIDQSRFLTADRITVPMLYIAATPRQLEDLPADMNQDRSFLNKMKYADLYRVTLAPYVHSNFSVTLGQRFRAEADYGNYDKDELSVANGWLETYVLHFLDGYLKGDIAGRAFLELPAAKTGAPAHLFTIYRTKAQGAPPTRAAFAADLARSGFEQASSIYSAWQKRAPGFVLSDGELTAWGYKLLGEGDVRSAVAILRLNAELHADSWNAFDSLGEALAKDGKRALAIDAYRKSLALNPANSNAARQLSSLGVRP
;
A
#
# COMPACT_ATOMS: atom_id res chain seq x y z
N MET A 1 -68.51 -17.51 34.43
CA MET A 1 -67.08 -17.73 34.31
C MET A 1 -66.43 -16.41 33.92
N ARG A 2 -65.93 -15.64 34.88
CA ARG A 2 -65.24 -14.38 34.65
C ARG A 2 -63.75 -14.67 34.53
N ARG A 3 -63.14 -14.34 33.40
CA ARG A 3 -61.68 -14.38 33.20
C ARG A 3 -61.09 -13.05 33.69
N VAL A 4 -60.23 -13.14 34.69
CA VAL A 4 -59.42 -12.02 35.20
C VAL A 4 -58.21 -11.91 34.30
N LEU A 5 -58.08 -10.78 33.58
CA LEU A 5 -56.85 -10.40 32.90
C LEU A 5 -55.97 -9.63 33.90
N SER A 6 -54.84 -10.24 34.28
CA SER A 6 -53.79 -9.56 35.04
C SER A 6 -52.94 -8.77 34.06
N ALA A 7 -53.00 -7.45 34.12
CA ALA A 7 -52.10 -6.54 33.42
C ALA A 7 -50.75 -6.48 34.18
N LEU A 8 -49.69 -6.99 33.57
CA LEU A 8 -48.32 -6.80 34.07
C LEU A 8 -47.84 -5.41 33.63
N ALA A 9 -47.81 -4.47 34.57
CA ALA A 9 -47.19 -3.16 34.34
C ALA A 9 -45.67 -3.31 34.34
N LEU A 10 -45.05 -3.18 33.15
CA LEU A 10 -43.60 -3.10 32.99
C LEU A 10 -43.19 -1.69 33.46
N LEU A 11 -42.60 -1.58 34.63
CA LEU A 11 -41.91 -0.36 35.10
C LEU A 11 -40.69 -0.12 34.21
N MET A 12 -40.83 0.76 33.25
CA MET A 12 -39.67 1.35 32.57
C MET A 12 -38.96 2.29 33.55
N LEU A 13 -37.83 1.86 34.08
CA LEU A 13 -36.89 2.76 34.72
C LEU A 13 -36.40 3.76 33.65
N PRO A 14 -36.30 5.08 33.95
CA PRO A 14 -35.74 6.04 33.04
C PRO A 14 -34.26 5.66 32.84
N GLY A 15 -33.95 5.11 31.68
CA GLY A 15 -32.56 4.93 31.27
C GLY A 15 -31.92 6.30 31.24
N VAL A 16 -30.91 6.52 32.06
CA VAL A 16 -29.99 7.65 31.94
C VAL A 16 -29.49 7.60 30.52
N ALA A 17 -29.81 8.60 29.73
CA ALA A 17 -29.25 8.76 28.38
C ALA A 17 -27.75 9.02 28.52
N LEU A 18 -26.96 7.94 28.61
CA LEU A 18 -25.53 7.98 28.46
C LEU A 18 -25.30 8.64 27.09
N GLY A 19 -24.54 9.73 27.03
CA GLY A 19 -24.26 10.44 25.80
C GLY A 19 -23.85 9.45 24.71
N GLN A 20 -24.65 9.39 23.64
CA GLN A 20 -24.44 8.39 22.59
C GLN A 20 -23.09 8.60 21.91
N SER A 21 -22.36 7.51 21.67
CA SER A 21 -21.13 7.51 20.87
C SER A 21 -21.37 8.13 19.49
N ASN A 22 -20.38 8.85 18.95
CA ASN A 22 -20.43 9.32 17.57
C ASN A 22 -20.17 8.19 16.56
N PHE A 23 -19.70 7.05 17.03
CA PHE A 23 -19.48 5.87 16.21
C PHE A 23 -20.48 4.77 16.55
N THR A 24 -21.13 4.23 15.53
CA THR A 24 -21.97 3.05 15.62
C THR A 24 -21.57 2.08 14.54
N ARG A 25 -21.15 0.88 14.93
CA ARG A 25 -20.84 -0.17 13.96
C ARG A 25 -22.14 -0.74 13.40
N ILE A 26 -22.29 -0.69 12.08
CA ILE A 26 -23.45 -1.24 11.35
C ILE A 26 -23.21 -2.70 11.00
N ASN A 27 -22.01 -3.05 10.51
CA ASN A 27 -21.70 -4.41 10.11
C ASN A 27 -21.41 -5.29 11.32
N SER A 28 -21.98 -6.48 11.32
CA SER A 28 -21.65 -7.50 12.32
C SER A 28 -20.20 -7.96 12.16
N PRO A 29 -19.49 -8.22 13.26
CA PRO A 29 -18.20 -8.88 13.21
C PRO A 29 -18.26 -10.23 12.48
N GLY A 30 -17.14 -10.66 11.93
CA GLY A 30 -16.99 -11.95 11.28
C GLY A 30 -17.04 -13.15 12.23
N PRO A 31 -16.80 -14.35 11.72
CA PRO A 31 -16.95 -15.58 12.49
C PRO A 31 -15.85 -15.79 13.55
N HIS A 32 -14.71 -15.07 13.46
CA HIS A 32 -13.58 -15.23 14.36
C HIS A 32 -13.66 -14.28 15.56
N ALA A 33 -13.23 -14.75 16.73
CA ALA A 33 -12.83 -13.85 17.79
C ALA A 33 -11.54 -13.11 17.37
N VAL A 34 -11.29 -11.95 17.96
CA VAL A 34 -10.14 -11.11 17.61
C VAL A 34 -9.09 -11.16 18.73
N GLY A 35 -7.89 -11.62 18.42
CA GLY A 35 -6.72 -11.49 19.28
C GLY A 35 -6.01 -10.16 19.02
N LEU A 36 -5.44 -9.57 20.06
CA LEU A 36 -4.57 -8.39 19.99
C LEU A 36 -3.24 -8.72 20.66
N ARG A 37 -2.15 -8.59 19.91
CA ARG A 37 -0.78 -8.63 20.45
C ARG A 37 -0.10 -7.30 20.20
N VAL A 38 0.67 -6.83 21.17
CA VAL A 38 1.47 -5.60 21.04
C VAL A 38 2.92 -5.92 21.37
N ILE A 39 3.81 -5.45 20.50
CA ILE A 39 5.24 -5.69 20.62
C ILE A 39 5.96 -4.36 20.52
N GLU A 40 6.83 -4.10 21.48
CA GLU A 40 7.78 -2.99 21.47
C GLU A 40 9.11 -3.53 20.90
N GLN A 41 9.46 -3.12 19.70
CA GLN A 41 10.66 -3.59 19.02
C GLN A 41 11.40 -2.45 18.32
N TYR A 42 12.62 -2.72 17.85
CA TYR A 42 13.44 -1.73 17.19
C TYR A 42 13.84 -2.22 15.80
N ASP A 43 13.72 -1.34 14.81
CA ASP A 43 14.38 -1.54 13.53
C ASP A 43 15.85 -1.14 13.66
N GLN A 44 16.73 -2.13 13.70
CA GLN A 44 18.16 -1.95 13.85
C GLN A 44 18.84 -1.44 12.56
N SER A 45 18.15 -1.52 11.42
CA SER A 45 18.67 -1.08 10.12
C SER A 45 18.57 0.43 9.93
N ARG A 46 17.71 1.11 10.72
CA ARG A 46 17.44 2.54 10.61
C ARG A 46 17.70 3.27 11.92
N GLY A 47 18.33 4.45 11.81
CA GLY A 47 18.48 5.37 12.94
C GLY A 47 17.15 6.09 13.26
N TYR A 48 17.02 6.50 14.51
CA TYR A 48 15.90 7.33 14.97
C TYR A 48 16.37 8.61 15.68
N ARG A 49 17.65 8.70 15.99
CA ARG A 49 18.24 9.83 16.70
C ARG A 49 19.48 10.32 15.95
N ALA A 50 19.57 11.62 15.76
CA ALA A 50 20.79 12.24 15.27
C ALA A 50 21.97 11.92 16.20
N ALA A 51 23.18 11.83 15.66
CA ALA A 51 24.39 11.60 16.46
C ALA A 51 24.68 12.77 17.43
N THR A 52 24.25 13.97 17.04
CA THR A 52 24.37 15.20 17.83
C THR A 52 23.03 15.94 17.85
N ASP A 53 22.71 16.56 18.95
CA ASP A 53 21.58 17.46 19.09
C ASP A 53 21.80 18.71 18.22
N ALA A 54 20.83 19.01 17.35
CA ALA A 54 20.95 20.06 16.34
C ALA A 54 21.00 21.48 16.93
N TYR A 55 20.54 21.68 18.17
CA TYR A 55 20.50 22.99 18.81
C TYR A 55 21.69 23.23 19.74
N THR A 56 22.18 22.18 20.39
CA THR A 56 23.23 22.30 21.38
C THR A 56 24.59 21.77 20.90
N GLY A 57 24.63 21.04 19.76
CA GLY A 57 25.83 20.37 19.27
C GLY A 57 26.35 19.23 20.14
N ARG A 58 25.64 18.86 21.22
CA ARG A 58 26.03 17.80 22.13
C ARG A 58 25.74 16.42 21.55
N VAL A 59 26.63 15.48 21.87
CA VAL A 59 26.39 14.07 21.50
C VAL A 59 25.11 13.56 22.19
N THR A 60 24.19 13.00 21.44
CA THR A 60 22.96 12.43 21.99
C THR A 60 23.23 11.06 22.59
N SER A 61 22.63 10.79 23.76
CA SER A 61 22.70 9.49 24.44
C SER A 61 21.46 8.63 24.18
N GLY A 62 21.54 7.33 24.44
CA GLY A 62 20.44 6.37 24.35
C GLY A 62 20.37 5.62 23.01
N ALA A 63 19.32 4.83 22.85
CA ALA A 63 19.12 4.00 21.67
C ALA A 63 19.01 4.84 20.39
N ARG A 64 19.74 4.43 19.37
CA ARG A 64 19.73 5.08 18.05
C ARG A 64 18.88 4.34 17.03
N ALA A 65 18.48 3.10 17.33
CA ALA A 65 17.60 2.32 16.46
C ALA A 65 16.17 2.85 16.50
N ARG A 66 15.46 2.74 15.38
CA ARG A 66 14.10 3.24 15.24
C ARG A 66 13.12 2.39 16.07
N PRO A 67 12.37 2.96 17.03
CA PRO A 67 11.35 2.23 17.76
C PRO A 67 10.15 1.96 16.86
N ILE A 68 9.66 0.73 16.88
CA ILE A 68 8.49 0.28 16.13
C ILE A 68 7.54 -0.42 17.09
N GLN A 69 6.58 0.30 17.66
CA GLN A 69 5.47 -0.32 18.36
C GLN A 69 4.60 -1.05 17.32
N THR A 70 4.50 -2.35 17.43
CA THR A 70 3.76 -3.18 16.47
C THR A 70 2.51 -3.73 17.12
N LEU A 71 1.36 -3.38 16.58
CA LEU A 71 0.06 -3.92 16.94
C LEU A 71 -0.33 -4.99 15.92
N ILE A 72 -0.79 -6.13 16.41
CA ILE A 72 -1.20 -7.27 15.58
C ILE A 72 -2.59 -7.70 16.02
N TRP A 73 -3.57 -7.54 15.13
CA TRP A 73 -4.90 -8.12 15.28
C TRP A 73 -4.99 -9.38 14.45
N TYR A 74 -5.53 -10.43 15.00
CA TYR A 74 -5.54 -11.74 14.35
C TYR A 74 -6.77 -12.57 14.73
N PRO A 75 -7.22 -13.50 13.87
CA PRO A 75 -8.22 -14.47 14.21
C PRO A 75 -7.80 -15.30 15.42
N ALA A 76 -8.66 -15.37 16.44
CA ALA A 76 -8.36 -16.02 17.71
C ALA A 76 -9.44 -17.01 18.13
N GLU A 77 -9.10 -17.88 19.08
CA GLU A 77 -10.03 -18.81 19.72
C GLU A 77 -10.98 -18.07 20.65
N LYS A 78 -12.27 -18.41 20.59
CA LYS A 78 -13.30 -17.80 21.42
C LYS A 78 -13.04 -18.07 22.91
N GLY A 79 -13.27 -17.05 23.73
CA GLY A 79 -13.15 -17.16 25.19
C GLY A 79 -11.73 -17.07 25.74
N THR A 80 -10.70 -16.95 24.89
CA THR A 80 -9.31 -16.79 25.32
C THR A 80 -8.91 -15.29 25.40
N GLY A 81 -7.79 -14.99 26.05
CA GLY A 81 -7.25 -13.63 26.21
C GLY A 81 -8.09 -12.69 27.09
N THR A 82 -7.60 -11.50 27.34
CA THR A 82 -8.25 -10.47 28.16
C THR A 82 -9.03 -9.49 27.26
N ALA A 83 -10.31 -9.27 27.55
CA ALA A 83 -11.13 -8.30 26.83
C ALA A 83 -10.54 -6.89 26.93
N THR A 84 -10.65 -6.12 25.85
CA THR A 84 -10.18 -4.74 25.78
C THR A 84 -11.32 -3.75 25.69
N THR A 85 -11.03 -2.52 26.07
CA THR A 85 -11.90 -1.36 25.93
C THR A 85 -11.16 -0.27 25.16
N ALA A 86 -11.86 0.79 24.74
CA ALA A 86 -11.25 1.87 23.99
C ALA A 86 -10.10 2.55 24.76
N VAL A 87 -10.18 2.64 26.11
CA VAL A 87 -9.07 3.22 26.90
C VAL A 87 -7.79 2.39 26.80
N ASP A 88 -7.89 1.06 26.64
CA ASP A 88 -6.70 0.21 26.49
C ASP A 88 -5.95 0.54 25.19
N TYR A 89 -6.67 0.88 24.12
CA TYR A 89 -6.08 1.37 22.87
C TYR A 89 -5.48 2.78 23.04
N LEU A 90 -6.15 3.70 23.75
CA LEU A 90 -5.59 5.03 23.99
C LEU A 90 -4.28 4.97 24.77
N ARG A 91 -4.15 4.06 25.74
CA ARG A 91 -2.87 3.82 26.44
C ARG A 91 -1.74 3.48 25.48
N LEU A 92 -2.00 2.60 24.50
CA LEU A 92 -1.00 2.25 23.48
C LEU A 92 -0.60 3.48 22.63
N GLY A 93 -1.55 4.37 22.37
CA GLY A 93 -1.26 5.64 21.68
C GLY A 93 -0.26 6.51 22.41
N GLY A 94 -0.25 6.50 23.73
CA GLY A 94 0.67 7.26 24.57
C GLY A 94 2.13 6.81 24.47
N THR A 95 2.39 5.56 24.14
CA THR A 95 3.74 4.97 24.05
C THR A 95 4.19 4.69 22.62
N SER A 96 3.54 5.26 21.63
CA SER A 96 3.72 4.97 20.19
C SER A 96 5.17 5.05 19.71
N ASP A 97 5.92 6.07 20.13
CA ASP A 97 7.28 6.36 19.70
C ASP A 97 8.31 6.30 20.85
N LYS A 98 7.88 5.88 22.03
CA LYS A 98 8.70 5.80 23.24
C LYS A 98 8.40 4.52 24.00
N PHE A 99 9.48 3.81 24.35
CA PHE A 99 9.37 2.61 25.18
C PHE A 99 9.88 2.94 26.58
N PRO A 100 8.98 3.42 27.47
CA PRO A 100 9.38 3.87 28.78
C PRO A 100 9.90 2.71 29.64
N SER A 101 10.99 2.96 30.37
CA SER A 101 11.65 1.96 31.22
C SER A 101 11.00 1.83 32.59
N THR A 102 10.20 2.83 33.02
CA THR A 102 9.53 2.83 34.32
C THR A 102 8.02 2.89 34.18
N LEU A 103 7.32 2.27 35.16
CA LEU A 103 5.85 2.30 35.21
C LEU A 103 5.31 3.73 35.37
N ALA A 104 6.01 4.58 36.12
CA ALA A 104 5.59 5.96 36.33
C ALA A 104 5.68 6.79 35.04
N GLU A 105 6.74 6.61 34.25
CA GLU A 105 6.87 7.27 32.96
C GLU A 105 5.81 6.77 31.97
N ARG A 106 5.56 5.46 31.92
CA ARG A 106 4.50 4.85 31.12
C ARG A 106 3.15 5.46 31.45
N ALA A 107 2.76 5.45 32.74
CA ALA A 107 1.49 6.02 33.18
C ALA A 107 1.35 7.50 32.77
N ARG A 108 2.42 8.31 32.94
CA ARG A 108 2.40 9.72 32.56
C ARG A 108 2.15 9.92 31.05
N LEU A 109 2.76 9.11 30.20
CA LEU A 109 2.58 9.17 28.75
C LEU A 109 1.17 8.73 28.34
N GLU A 110 0.69 7.63 28.92
CA GLU A 110 -0.66 7.09 28.69
C GLU A 110 -1.73 8.09 29.10
N ASP A 111 -1.64 8.64 30.32
CA ASP A 111 -2.59 9.63 30.84
C ASP A 111 -2.56 10.92 30.01
N GLY A 112 -1.38 11.36 29.58
CA GLY A 112 -1.23 12.53 28.72
C GLY A 112 -1.96 12.35 27.39
N PHE A 113 -1.82 11.19 26.76
CA PHE A 113 -2.51 10.89 25.51
C PHE A 113 -4.03 10.80 25.70
N ILE A 114 -4.50 10.06 26.72
CA ILE A 114 -5.91 9.92 27.06
C ILE A 114 -6.53 11.30 27.30
N ASN A 115 -5.94 12.10 28.19
CA ASN A 115 -6.43 13.43 28.54
C ASN A 115 -6.51 14.35 27.31
N GLY A 116 -5.51 14.29 26.42
CA GLY A 116 -5.53 15.03 25.15
C GLY A 116 -6.71 14.63 24.27
N ARG A 117 -7.09 13.34 24.24
CA ARG A 117 -8.20 12.85 23.40
C ARG A 117 -9.58 13.18 23.97
N VAL A 118 -9.73 13.19 25.28
CA VAL A 118 -11.03 13.42 25.93
C VAL A 118 -11.27 14.87 26.35
N SER A 119 -10.27 15.76 26.27
CA SER A 119 -10.32 17.13 26.80
C SER A 119 -11.47 17.98 26.26
N GLY A 120 -11.97 17.69 25.06
CA GLY A 120 -13.11 18.39 24.45
C GLY A 120 -14.45 17.71 24.65
N LEU A 121 -14.50 16.53 25.30
CA LEU A 121 -15.73 15.77 25.48
C LEU A 121 -16.45 16.14 26.78
N ALA A 122 -17.79 16.08 26.78
CA ALA A 122 -18.55 16.08 28.02
C ALA A 122 -18.13 14.89 28.90
N PRO A 123 -18.03 15.06 30.26
CA PRO A 123 -17.47 14.04 31.14
C PRO A 123 -18.16 12.67 31.04
N ASP A 124 -19.48 12.63 30.98
CA ASP A 124 -20.23 11.37 30.87
C ASP A 124 -19.97 10.66 29.54
N ARG A 125 -19.86 11.42 28.46
CA ARG A 125 -19.51 10.89 27.14
C ARG A 125 -18.06 10.39 27.12
N ALA A 126 -17.11 11.15 27.67
CA ALA A 126 -15.73 10.71 27.79
C ALA A 126 -15.64 9.37 28.55
N LYS A 127 -16.34 9.25 29.68
CA LYS A 127 -16.41 8.02 30.46
C LYS A 127 -17.00 6.85 29.68
N ALA A 128 -18.09 7.08 28.96
CA ALA A 128 -18.75 6.06 28.14
C ALA A 128 -17.85 5.58 27.00
N GLU A 129 -17.20 6.51 26.26
CA GLU A 129 -16.30 6.15 25.17
C GLU A 129 -15.05 5.39 25.66
N LEU A 130 -14.44 5.83 26.77
CA LEU A 130 -13.29 5.14 27.34
C LEU A 130 -13.62 3.70 27.77
N ALA A 131 -14.84 3.48 28.29
CA ALA A 131 -15.32 2.17 28.73
C ALA A 131 -15.92 1.33 27.59
N ALA A 132 -16.05 1.88 26.38
CA ALA A 132 -16.66 1.16 25.25
C ALA A 132 -15.91 -0.15 24.97
N PRO A 133 -16.61 -1.29 24.88
CA PRO A 133 -15.96 -2.57 24.59
C PRO A 133 -15.43 -2.58 23.16
N MET A 134 -14.24 -3.15 23.00
CA MET A 134 -13.61 -3.42 21.72
C MET A 134 -13.69 -4.92 21.40
N LEU A 135 -13.52 -5.30 20.13
CA LEU A 135 -13.54 -6.71 19.74
C LEU A 135 -12.25 -7.43 20.15
N GLY A 136 -11.14 -6.70 20.24
CA GLY A 136 -9.83 -7.24 20.54
C GLY A 136 -9.75 -7.85 21.93
N ARG A 137 -9.05 -8.97 22.02
CA ARG A 137 -8.70 -9.62 23.29
C ARG A 137 -7.19 -9.74 23.39
N ARG A 138 -6.63 -9.12 24.42
CA ARG A 138 -5.19 -9.12 24.62
C ARG A 138 -4.65 -10.52 24.79
N ASP A 139 -3.65 -10.87 23.98
CA ASP A 139 -2.91 -12.13 24.00
C ASP A 139 -3.79 -13.39 23.91
N ALA A 140 -4.92 -13.29 23.17
CA ALA A 140 -5.76 -14.44 22.90
C ALA A 140 -5.00 -15.52 22.10
N ILE A 141 -5.39 -16.78 22.27
CA ILE A 141 -4.82 -17.90 21.51
C ILE A 141 -5.20 -17.72 20.04
N ALA A 142 -4.22 -17.74 19.14
CA ALA A 142 -4.48 -17.62 17.71
C ALA A 142 -5.26 -18.84 17.19
N SER A 143 -6.25 -18.60 16.34
CA SER A 143 -6.95 -19.66 15.62
C SER A 143 -5.96 -20.45 14.74
N SER A 144 -6.24 -21.73 14.57
CA SER A 144 -5.51 -22.57 13.62
C SER A 144 -5.73 -22.09 12.17
N GLY A 145 -4.73 -22.29 11.31
CA GLY A 145 -4.77 -21.90 9.90
C GLY A 145 -3.85 -20.72 9.57
N ARG A 146 -3.85 -20.34 8.30
CA ARG A 146 -3.11 -19.18 7.79
C ARG A 146 -4.10 -18.20 7.17
N PHE A 147 -3.90 -16.93 7.45
CA PHE A 147 -4.78 -15.84 7.08
C PHE A 147 -4.03 -14.79 6.27
N PRO A 148 -4.63 -14.22 5.22
CA PRO A 148 -4.02 -13.13 4.47
C PRO A 148 -3.63 -11.96 5.38
N VAL A 149 -2.59 -11.26 4.99
CA VAL A 149 -2.00 -10.17 5.78
C VAL A 149 -2.46 -8.81 5.26
N VAL A 150 -2.79 -7.93 6.18
CA VAL A 150 -3.05 -6.52 5.91
C VAL A 150 -2.11 -5.68 6.75
N ILE A 151 -1.27 -4.87 6.11
CA ILE A 151 -0.51 -3.82 6.80
C ILE A 151 -1.37 -2.55 6.81
N TYR A 152 -1.62 -1.99 7.99
CA TYR A 152 -2.30 -0.70 8.13
C TYR A 152 -1.26 0.41 8.36
N ALA A 153 -1.21 1.38 7.46
CA ALA A 153 -0.36 2.56 7.51
C ALA A 153 -1.18 3.78 7.96
N PRO A 154 -0.97 4.29 9.19
CA PRO A 154 -1.72 5.41 9.75
C PRO A 154 -1.46 6.74 9.02
N SER A 155 -2.27 7.75 9.34
CA SER A 155 -2.12 9.12 8.84
C SER A 155 -0.86 9.80 9.40
N TYR A 156 -0.63 11.03 8.97
CA TYR A 156 0.51 11.86 9.38
C TYR A 156 0.59 11.99 10.91
N ARG A 157 1.72 11.56 11.50
CA ARG A 157 1.99 11.60 12.94
C ARG A 157 0.98 10.84 13.81
N ALA A 158 0.28 9.88 13.25
CA ALA A 158 -0.76 9.14 13.96
C ALA A 158 -0.23 7.88 14.65
N SER A 159 -0.91 7.50 15.72
CA SER A 159 -0.69 6.24 16.41
C SER A 159 -1.26 5.06 15.60
N ALA A 160 -0.70 3.87 15.80
CA ALA A 160 -1.20 2.61 15.23
C ALA A 160 -2.66 2.29 15.58
N VAL A 161 -3.19 2.89 16.68
CA VAL A 161 -4.56 2.67 17.15
C VAL A 161 -5.59 3.54 16.42
N GLU A 162 -5.17 4.37 15.47
CA GLU A 162 -6.02 5.35 14.77
C GLU A 162 -7.30 4.74 14.20
N ASN A 163 -7.22 3.53 13.66
CA ASN A 163 -8.31 2.77 13.08
C ASN A 163 -8.42 1.35 13.65
N ALA A 164 -8.23 1.21 14.98
CA ALA A 164 -8.34 -0.07 15.66
C ALA A 164 -9.70 -0.76 15.38
N ASP A 165 -10.79 0.01 15.28
CA ASP A 165 -12.12 -0.53 14.96
C ASP A 165 -12.13 -1.24 13.59
N LEU A 166 -11.53 -0.69 12.55
CA LEU A 166 -11.41 -1.32 11.24
C LEU A 166 -10.46 -2.53 11.28
N CYS A 167 -9.33 -2.40 11.98
CA CYS A 167 -8.36 -3.49 12.13
C CYS A 167 -8.98 -4.71 12.82
N GLU A 168 -9.76 -4.48 13.89
CA GLU A 168 -10.50 -5.53 14.58
C GLU A 168 -11.58 -6.16 13.70
N TYR A 169 -12.32 -5.34 12.95
CA TYR A 169 -13.33 -5.84 12.02
C TYR A 169 -12.69 -6.79 10.99
N LEU A 170 -11.59 -6.38 10.36
CA LEU A 170 -10.89 -7.23 9.38
C LEU A 170 -10.32 -8.50 10.02
N ALA A 171 -9.79 -8.43 11.23
CA ALA A 171 -9.32 -9.62 11.93
C ALA A 171 -10.46 -10.58 12.24
N SER A 172 -11.65 -10.07 12.59
CA SER A 172 -12.85 -10.90 12.78
C SER A 172 -13.29 -11.61 11.48
N GLN A 173 -12.97 -11.02 10.31
CA GLN A 173 -13.25 -11.55 8.98
C GLN A 173 -12.16 -12.49 8.45
N GLY A 174 -11.16 -12.84 9.27
CA GLY A 174 -10.12 -13.79 8.90
C GLY A 174 -8.91 -13.17 8.21
N TYR A 175 -8.45 -12.03 8.69
CA TYR A 175 -7.20 -11.38 8.28
C TYR A 175 -6.25 -11.24 9.47
N VAL A 176 -4.95 -11.29 9.22
CA VAL A 176 -3.94 -10.80 10.17
C VAL A 176 -3.65 -9.35 9.81
N VAL A 177 -3.99 -8.42 10.70
CA VAL A 177 -3.77 -6.98 10.49
C VAL A 177 -2.60 -6.52 11.35
N ILE A 178 -1.64 -5.82 10.77
CA ILE A 178 -0.43 -5.36 11.45
C ILE A 178 -0.28 -3.86 11.22
N ALA A 179 -0.05 -3.10 12.29
CA ALA A 179 0.17 -1.67 12.21
C ALA A 179 1.31 -1.21 13.11
N SER A 180 1.96 -0.13 12.70
CA SER A 180 2.87 0.65 13.55
C SER A 180 2.52 2.14 13.47
N PRO A 181 2.93 2.96 14.46
CA PRO A 181 2.72 4.40 14.41
C PRO A 181 3.43 5.06 13.23
N SER A 182 2.82 6.09 12.67
CA SER A 182 3.42 6.97 11.65
C SER A 182 4.27 8.04 12.34
N THR A 183 5.46 7.68 12.75
CA THR A 183 6.41 8.60 13.39
C THR A 183 7.47 9.07 12.39
N GLY A 184 8.07 10.24 12.62
CA GLY A 184 9.14 10.76 11.78
C GLY A 184 10.43 9.94 11.88
N GLN A 185 11.43 10.32 11.11
CA GLN A 185 12.76 9.72 11.14
C GLN A 185 13.49 9.99 12.45
N SER A 186 13.08 11.01 13.20
CA SER A 186 13.64 11.39 14.50
C SER A 186 12.53 11.73 15.50
N PRO A 187 12.86 11.87 16.80
CA PRO A 187 11.93 12.33 17.83
C PRO A 187 11.32 13.71 17.57
N ASP A 188 11.91 14.52 16.67
CA ASP A 188 11.38 15.83 16.28
C ASP A 188 10.09 15.73 15.45
N GLY A 189 9.78 14.54 15.00
CA GLY A 189 8.53 14.18 14.32
C GLY A 189 8.70 13.96 12.83
N MET A 190 7.59 13.62 12.19
CA MET A 190 7.50 13.38 10.75
C MET A 190 7.43 14.71 10.00
N LYS A 191 8.10 14.77 8.86
CA LYS A 191 7.98 15.85 7.87
C LYS A 191 6.95 15.47 6.80
N ASP A 192 6.32 16.47 6.19
CA ASP A 192 5.37 16.33 5.09
C ASP A 192 6.05 16.43 3.71
N ASP A 193 7.21 15.77 3.58
CA ASP A 193 8.06 15.72 2.40
C ASP A 193 8.40 14.28 1.99
N LEU A 194 9.26 14.13 0.98
CA LEU A 194 9.70 12.81 0.51
C LEU A 194 10.37 11.99 1.61
N GLU A 195 11.19 12.61 2.47
CA GLU A 195 11.85 11.93 3.60
C GLU A 195 10.83 11.32 4.57
N GLY A 196 9.78 12.07 4.91
CA GLY A 196 8.70 11.58 5.76
C GLY A 196 7.92 10.44 5.12
N ALA A 197 7.62 10.55 3.82
CA ALA A 197 6.93 9.47 3.08
C ALA A 197 7.80 8.20 3.01
N GLU A 198 9.08 8.31 2.65
CA GLU A 198 10.01 7.18 2.60
C GLU A 198 10.26 6.56 3.98
N THR A 199 10.20 7.35 5.05
CA THR A 199 10.28 6.83 6.41
C THR A 199 9.12 5.88 6.71
N GLN A 200 7.89 6.25 6.36
CA GLN A 200 6.73 5.37 6.55
C GLN A 200 6.74 4.17 5.59
N VAL A 201 7.26 4.32 4.37
CA VAL A 201 7.52 3.18 3.47
C VAL A 201 8.43 2.16 4.15
N GLY A 202 9.52 2.60 4.76
CA GLY A 202 10.41 1.72 5.51
C GLY A 202 9.73 1.04 6.70
N ASP A 203 8.75 1.69 7.36
CA ASP A 203 7.95 1.05 8.41
C ASP A 203 7.04 -0.04 7.84
N ILE A 204 6.40 0.22 6.69
CA ILE A 204 5.61 -0.79 5.97
C ILE A 204 6.48 -2.00 5.59
N GLU A 205 7.65 -1.76 4.99
CA GLU A 205 8.60 -2.83 4.61
C GLU A 205 9.06 -3.64 5.83
N PHE A 206 9.32 -2.98 6.97
CA PHE A 206 9.66 -3.65 8.23
C PHE A 206 8.53 -4.56 8.71
N LEU A 207 7.28 -4.07 8.72
CA LEU A 207 6.11 -4.85 9.14
C LEU A 207 5.84 -6.03 8.18
N ILE A 208 6.05 -5.86 6.87
CA ILE A 208 5.98 -6.95 5.90
C ILE A 208 7.05 -8.00 6.25
N GLY A 209 8.28 -7.58 6.53
CA GLY A 209 9.35 -8.47 6.97
C GLY A 209 8.98 -9.20 8.27
N TYR A 210 8.40 -8.50 9.24
CA TYR A 210 7.96 -9.08 10.50
C TYR A 210 6.83 -10.12 10.31
N ALA A 211 5.90 -9.89 9.37
CA ALA A 211 4.79 -10.81 9.07
C ALA A 211 5.28 -12.23 8.72
N PHE A 212 6.47 -12.37 8.11
CA PHE A 212 7.08 -13.69 7.83
C PHE A 212 7.39 -14.51 9.09
N SER A 213 7.55 -13.86 10.24
CA SER A 213 7.80 -14.55 11.51
C SER A 213 6.53 -15.06 12.19
N LEU A 214 5.34 -14.70 11.69
CA LEU A 214 4.06 -15.05 12.28
C LEU A 214 3.53 -16.37 11.67
N PRO A 215 3.37 -17.44 12.46
CA PRO A 215 2.93 -18.75 11.93
C PRO A 215 1.57 -18.71 11.24
N GLN A 216 0.66 -17.83 11.71
CA GLN A 216 -0.69 -17.69 11.19
C GLN A 216 -0.78 -16.73 9.98
N ALA A 217 0.31 -16.07 9.56
CA ALA A 217 0.30 -15.15 8.44
C ALA A 217 0.46 -15.88 7.10
N ASP A 218 -0.46 -15.65 6.17
CA ASP A 218 -0.31 -16.01 4.76
C ASP A 218 0.28 -14.83 3.98
N ILE A 219 1.60 -14.78 3.95
CA ILE A 219 2.38 -13.71 3.34
C ILE A 219 2.35 -13.71 1.81
N ALA A 220 1.84 -14.78 1.17
CA ALA A 220 1.62 -14.79 -0.26
C ALA A 220 0.43 -13.92 -0.68
N HIS A 221 -0.43 -13.58 0.29
CA HIS A 221 -1.64 -12.78 0.10
C HIS A 221 -1.58 -11.56 1.04
N LEU A 222 -0.99 -10.46 0.55
CA LEU A 222 -0.68 -9.27 1.35
C LEU A 222 -1.27 -8.00 0.73
N ALA A 223 -1.99 -7.22 1.53
CA ALA A 223 -2.44 -5.87 1.16
C ALA A 223 -1.87 -4.81 2.10
N VAL A 224 -1.85 -3.57 1.60
CA VAL A 224 -1.55 -2.40 2.44
C VAL A 224 -2.72 -1.43 2.39
N ILE A 225 -3.31 -1.14 3.55
CA ILE A 225 -4.31 -0.08 3.74
C ILE A 225 -3.59 1.15 4.27
N GLY A 226 -3.73 2.28 3.60
CA GLY A 226 -3.17 3.55 4.05
C GLY A 226 -4.23 4.62 4.21
N TYR A 227 -4.23 5.33 5.33
CA TYR A 227 -5.08 6.50 5.53
C TYR A 227 -4.27 7.79 5.40
N SER A 228 -4.82 8.78 4.68
CA SER A 228 -4.18 10.08 4.54
C SER A 228 -2.73 9.96 4.04
N TRP A 229 -1.74 10.38 4.84
CA TRP A 229 -0.32 10.21 4.55
C TRP A 229 0.08 8.74 4.31
N GLY A 230 -0.48 7.82 5.08
CA GLY A 230 -0.31 6.39 4.84
C GLY A 230 -0.79 5.92 3.46
N GLY A 231 -1.78 6.63 2.86
CA GLY A 231 -2.25 6.37 1.49
C GLY A 231 -1.32 6.93 0.39
N LEU A 232 -0.33 7.75 0.71
CA LEU A 232 0.81 8.04 -0.15
C LEU A 232 1.89 6.98 0.04
N ALA A 233 2.22 6.66 1.30
CA ALA A 233 3.26 5.69 1.62
C ALA A 233 2.94 4.28 1.11
N ASN A 234 1.66 3.84 1.10
CA ASN A 234 1.28 2.52 0.60
C ASN A 234 1.52 2.36 -0.91
N VAL A 235 1.24 3.41 -1.70
CA VAL A 235 1.52 3.40 -3.14
C VAL A 235 3.02 3.40 -3.41
N MET A 236 3.79 4.19 -2.63
CA MET A 236 5.25 4.18 -2.70
C MET A 236 5.83 2.81 -2.32
N ALA A 237 5.31 2.16 -1.28
CA ALA A 237 5.72 0.82 -0.88
C ALA A 237 5.45 -0.22 -1.99
N ALA A 238 4.27 -0.17 -2.64
CA ALA A 238 3.95 -1.07 -3.74
C ALA A 238 4.84 -0.89 -4.99
N ALA A 239 5.37 0.32 -5.21
CA ALA A 239 6.34 0.55 -6.29
C ALA A 239 7.72 -0.07 -6.00
N LYS A 240 8.02 -0.38 -4.73
CA LYS A 240 9.30 -0.96 -4.28
C LYS A 240 9.20 -2.44 -3.94
N ASP A 241 8.09 -2.88 -3.37
CA ASP A 241 7.91 -4.21 -2.80
C ASP A 241 6.86 -5.01 -3.58
N SER A 242 7.33 -5.94 -4.41
CA SER A 242 6.49 -6.81 -5.25
C SER A 242 5.68 -7.86 -4.46
N ARG A 243 5.88 -7.97 -3.15
CA ARG A 243 5.07 -8.86 -2.28
C ARG A 243 3.68 -8.29 -2.02
N ILE A 244 3.46 -6.99 -2.24
CA ILE A 244 2.16 -6.34 -2.09
C ILE A 244 1.25 -6.73 -3.26
N ASN A 245 0.09 -7.33 -2.95
CA ASN A 245 -0.86 -7.83 -3.95
C ASN A 245 -2.08 -6.90 -4.15
N ALA A 246 -2.38 -6.03 -3.18
CA ALA A 246 -3.52 -5.12 -3.25
C ALA A 246 -3.30 -3.87 -2.41
N LEU A 247 -3.88 -2.74 -2.82
CA LEU A 247 -3.80 -1.46 -2.14
C LEU A 247 -5.19 -0.94 -1.79
N ILE A 248 -5.35 -0.42 -0.57
CA ILE A 248 -6.51 0.36 -0.19
C ILE A 248 -6.04 1.71 0.34
N SER A 249 -6.62 2.78 -0.17
CA SER A 249 -6.32 4.14 0.23
C SER A 249 -7.57 4.80 0.78
N LEU A 250 -7.53 5.16 2.06
CA LEU A 250 -8.60 5.87 2.75
C LEU A 250 -8.28 7.36 2.71
N ASP A 251 -8.89 8.08 1.79
CA ASP A 251 -8.65 9.51 1.49
C ASP A 251 -7.15 9.88 1.43
N GLY A 252 -6.39 9.02 0.76
CA GLY A 252 -4.92 9.04 0.79
C GLY A 252 -4.32 10.24 0.09
N SER A 253 -3.20 10.70 0.63
CA SER A 253 -2.46 11.89 0.20
C SER A 253 -1.80 11.77 -1.17
N VAL A 254 -1.80 10.60 -1.80
CA VAL A 254 -1.32 10.41 -3.19
C VAL A 254 -1.98 11.38 -4.18
N ARG A 255 -3.19 11.85 -3.87
CA ARG A 255 -3.93 12.84 -4.63
C ARG A 255 -3.44 14.29 -4.40
N SER A 256 -2.94 14.58 -3.20
CA SER A 256 -2.71 15.95 -2.72
C SER A 256 -1.24 16.36 -2.69
N TYR A 257 -0.30 15.43 -2.94
CA TYR A 257 1.14 15.67 -2.86
C TYR A 257 1.89 15.29 -4.16
N PRO A 258 1.50 15.87 -5.32
CA PRO A 258 2.14 15.54 -6.59
C PRO A 258 3.64 15.86 -6.58
N ASP A 259 4.08 16.92 -5.89
CA ASP A 259 5.48 17.31 -5.83
C ASP A 259 6.35 16.30 -5.06
N VAL A 260 5.81 15.64 -4.03
CA VAL A 260 6.49 14.55 -3.33
C VAL A 260 6.62 13.32 -4.24
N ILE A 261 5.57 13.04 -5.02
CA ILE A 261 5.59 11.95 -6.01
C ILE A 261 6.62 12.21 -7.10
N ASP A 262 6.65 13.42 -7.65
CA ASP A 262 7.58 13.82 -8.73
C ASP A 262 9.05 13.79 -8.27
N GLN A 263 9.33 13.98 -6.98
CA GLN A 263 10.67 13.84 -6.40
C GLN A 263 11.10 12.38 -6.21
N SER A 264 10.16 11.44 -6.16
CA SER A 264 10.46 10.02 -5.99
C SER A 264 11.07 9.43 -7.26
N ARG A 265 12.25 8.80 -7.13
CA ARG A 265 12.97 8.19 -8.28
C ARG A 265 12.36 6.86 -8.76
N PHE A 266 11.49 6.25 -7.96
CA PHE A 266 10.97 4.91 -8.22
C PHE A 266 9.45 4.86 -8.39
N LEU A 267 8.72 5.91 -7.98
CA LEU A 267 7.27 5.95 -8.07
C LEU A 267 6.81 6.64 -9.35
N THR A 268 6.22 5.87 -10.24
CA THR A 268 5.46 6.40 -11.38
C THR A 268 4.14 5.63 -11.48
N ALA A 269 3.08 6.28 -11.93
CA ALA A 269 1.75 5.70 -11.95
C ALA A 269 1.64 4.46 -12.88
N ASP A 270 2.46 4.41 -13.93
CA ASP A 270 2.54 3.29 -14.87
C ASP A 270 3.32 2.07 -14.33
N ARG A 271 4.02 2.21 -13.21
CA ARG A 271 4.64 1.08 -12.50
C ARG A 271 3.71 0.39 -11.53
N ILE A 272 2.59 1.02 -11.15
CA ILE A 272 1.62 0.40 -10.26
C ILE A 272 0.77 -0.58 -11.06
N THR A 273 0.90 -1.85 -10.72
CA THR A 273 0.22 -2.98 -11.36
C THR A 273 -0.74 -3.71 -10.43
N VAL A 274 -0.63 -3.42 -9.13
CA VAL A 274 -1.48 -4.03 -8.11
C VAL A 274 -2.84 -3.31 -8.06
N PRO A 275 -3.95 -4.04 -7.92
CA PRO A 275 -5.28 -3.44 -7.84
C PRO A 275 -5.39 -2.49 -6.65
N MET A 276 -6.15 -1.41 -6.83
CA MET A 276 -6.30 -0.37 -5.82
C MET A 276 -7.76 0.00 -5.61
N LEU A 277 -8.19 0.03 -4.34
CA LEU A 277 -9.42 0.64 -3.89
C LEU A 277 -9.09 2.00 -3.25
N TYR A 278 -9.57 3.08 -3.84
CA TYR A 278 -9.43 4.44 -3.31
C TYR A 278 -10.77 4.93 -2.80
N ILE A 279 -10.89 5.16 -1.49
CA ILE A 279 -12.12 5.68 -0.87
C ILE A 279 -11.86 7.12 -0.43
N ALA A 280 -12.63 8.06 -0.98
CA ALA A 280 -12.48 9.50 -0.79
C ALA A 280 -13.62 10.11 0.03
N ALA A 281 -13.32 11.21 0.72
CA ALA A 281 -14.32 12.12 1.28
C ALA A 281 -14.82 13.11 0.24
N THR A 282 -16.05 13.62 0.40
CA THR A 282 -16.55 14.79 -0.33
C THR A 282 -16.08 16.08 0.38
N PRO A 283 -15.84 17.21 -0.30
CA PRO A 283 -16.07 17.49 -1.73
C PRO A 283 -14.84 17.31 -2.64
N ARG A 284 -13.77 16.68 -2.17
CA ARG A 284 -12.50 16.63 -2.91
C ARG A 284 -12.42 15.43 -3.86
N GLN A 285 -13.40 15.26 -4.73
CA GLN A 285 -13.22 14.40 -5.90
C GLN A 285 -12.25 15.08 -6.86
N LEU A 286 -11.47 14.28 -7.59
CA LEU A 286 -10.57 14.83 -8.63
C LEU A 286 -11.33 15.61 -9.70
N GLU A 287 -12.57 15.20 -9.95
CA GLU A 287 -13.50 15.84 -10.88
C GLU A 287 -14.00 17.20 -10.38
N ASP A 288 -13.97 17.42 -9.05
CA ASP A 288 -14.43 18.66 -8.39
C ASP A 288 -13.27 19.65 -8.12
N LEU A 289 -12.03 19.24 -8.40
CA LEU A 289 -10.88 20.13 -8.24
C LEU A 289 -10.89 21.20 -9.33
N PRO A 290 -10.59 22.46 -8.99
CA PRO A 290 -10.41 23.53 -9.97
C PRO A 290 -9.44 23.11 -11.08
N ALA A 291 -9.67 23.59 -12.31
CA ALA A 291 -8.82 23.24 -13.47
C ALA A 291 -7.34 23.62 -13.29
N ASP A 292 -7.06 24.60 -12.43
CA ASP A 292 -5.71 25.02 -12.05
C ASP A 292 -4.98 24.02 -11.13
N MET A 293 -5.70 23.12 -10.45
CA MET A 293 -5.09 21.97 -9.75
C MET A 293 -4.69 20.81 -10.69
N ASN A 294 -4.72 21.05 -11.96
CA ASN A 294 -4.18 20.21 -13.04
C ASN A 294 -4.52 18.72 -12.87
N GLN A 295 -5.73 18.34 -13.32
CA GLN A 295 -6.18 16.94 -13.33
C GLN A 295 -5.18 16.00 -14.05
N ASP A 296 -4.38 16.53 -14.97
CA ASP A 296 -3.32 15.78 -15.66
C ASP A 296 -2.15 15.42 -14.72
N ARG A 297 -1.99 16.11 -13.59
CA ARG A 297 -1.02 15.75 -12.55
C ARG A 297 -1.53 14.67 -11.59
N SER A 298 -2.80 14.33 -11.64
CA SER A 298 -3.36 13.29 -10.77
C SER A 298 -2.67 11.95 -11.00
N PHE A 299 -2.07 11.41 -9.94
CA PHE A 299 -1.48 10.08 -9.96
C PHE A 299 -2.49 9.01 -10.33
N LEU A 300 -3.69 9.07 -9.74
CA LEU A 300 -4.76 8.09 -9.98
C LEU A 300 -5.22 8.08 -11.44
N ASN A 301 -5.33 9.24 -12.09
CA ASN A 301 -5.72 9.33 -13.49
C ASN A 301 -4.63 8.79 -14.44
N LYS A 302 -3.37 8.76 -14.00
CA LYS A 302 -2.24 8.21 -14.78
C LYS A 302 -2.05 6.70 -14.60
N MET A 303 -2.74 6.05 -13.65
CA MET A 303 -2.68 4.61 -13.45
C MET A 303 -3.32 3.88 -14.63
N LYS A 304 -2.54 3.06 -15.35
CA LYS A 304 -2.99 2.35 -16.56
C LYS A 304 -3.01 0.84 -16.41
N TYR A 305 -2.19 0.29 -15.52
CA TYR A 305 -1.89 -1.14 -15.46
C TYR A 305 -2.40 -1.82 -14.19
N ALA A 306 -3.25 -1.12 -13.44
CA ALA A 306 -3.93 -1.64 -12.25
C ALA A 306 -5.45 -1.45 -12.38
N ASP A 307 -6.23 -2.39 -11.87
CA ASP A 307 -7.66 -2.15 -11.63
C ASP A 307 -7.79 -1.08 -10.54
N LEU A 308 -8.50 0.00 -10.82
CA LEU A 308 -8.72 1.09 -9.88
C LEU A 308 -10.21 1.28 -9.62
N TYR A 309 -10.60 1.12 -8.35
CA TYR A 309 -11.95 1.39 -7.84
C TYR A 309 -11.91 2.68 -7.02
N ARG A 310 -12.69 3.68 -7.40
CA ARG A 310 -12.80 4.97 -6.69
C ARG A 310 -14.19 5.09 -6.09
N VAL A 311 -14.26 5.08 -4.77
CA VAL A 311 -15.50 5.25 -4.01
C VAL A 311 -15.45 6.60 -3.31
N THR A 312 -16.51 7.39 -3.40
CA THR A 312 -16.63 8.63 -2.62
C THR A 312 -17.78 8.49 -1.64
N LEU A 313 -17.50 8.81 -0.38
CA LEU A 313 -18.46 8.80 0.72
C LEU A 313 -18.94 10.24 0.95
N ALA A 314 -20.16 10.54 0.57
CA ALA A 314 -20.73 11.88 0.65
C ALA A 314 -20.80 12.44 2.09
N PRO A 315 -21.15 11.64 3.13
CA PRO A 315 -21.16 12.11 4.52
C PRO A 315 -19.78 12.30 5.15
N TYR A 316 -18.69 11.89 4.47
CA TYR A 316 -17.37 11.92 5.06
C TYR A 316 -16.65 13.23 4.80
N VAL A 317 -15.98 13.72 5.83
CA VAL A 317 -14.83 14.62 5.74
C VAL A 317 -13.56 13.82 6.03
N HIS A 318 -12.40 14.39 5.70
CA HIS A 318 -11.11 13.72 5.84
C HIS A 318 -10.92 13.00 7.19
N SER A 319 -11.21 13.68 8.29
CA SER A 319 -11.03 13.12 9.65
C SER A 319 -11.98 11.96 10.01
N ASN A 320 -13.06 11.73 9.24
CA ASN A 320 -13.98 10.62 9.51
C ASN A 320 -13.39 9.25 9.16
N PHE A 321 -12.34 9.19 8.35
CA PHE A 321 -11.64 7.94 8.07
C PHE A 321 -10.84 7.40 9.26
N SER A 322 -10.54 8.22 10.26
CA SER A 322 -10.01 7.79 11.55
C SER A 322 -11.17 7.43 12.48
N VAL A 323 -11.61 6.17 12.46
CA VAL A 323 -12.80 5.77 13.23
C VAL A 323 -12.52 5.81 14.73
N THR A 324 -11.49 5.12 15.19
CA THR A 324 -11.22 5.00 16.63
C THR A 324 -10.85 6.34 17.26
N LEU A 325 -9.92 7.08 16.68
CA LEU A 325 -9.48 8.35 17.27
C LEU A 325 -10.29 9.56 16.77
N GLY A 326 -10.70 9.55 15.51
CA GLY A 326 -11.35 10.69 14.88
C GLY A 326 -12.87 10.74 15.03
N GLN A 327 -13.57 9.61 15.05
CA GLN A 327 -15.03 9.60 15.24
C GLN A 327 -15.41 9.47 16.71
N ARG A 328 -14.91 8.45 17.43
CA ARG A 328 -15.27 8.20 18.83
C ARG A 328 -14.95 9.38 19.75
N PHE A 329 -13.75 9.93 19.66
CA PHE A 329 -13.22 10.96 20.57
C PHE A 329 -13.31 12.39 20.01
N ARG A 330 -14.16 12.63 19.02
CA ARG A 330 -14.41 13.96 18.50
C ARG A 330 -15.35 14.74 19.42
N ALA A 331 -14.96 15.96 19.79
CA ALA A 331 -15.74 16.81 20.68
C ALA A 331 -17.06 17.26 20.04
N GLU A 332 -16.96 17.76 18.80
CA GLU A 332 -18.10 18.17 18.00
C GLU A 332 -18.12 17.38 16.70
N ALA A 333 -19.24 16.78 16.40
CA ALA A 333 -19.44 16.11 15.14
C ALA A 333 -20.05 17.10 14.16
N ASP A 334 -19.28 17.46 13.15
CA ASP A 334 -19.79 18.19 11.99
C ASP A 334 -20.17 17.15 10.94
N TYR A 335 -21.45 17.01 10.71
CA TYR A 335 -22.00 16.12 9.70
C TYR A 335 -22.37 16.86 8.41
N GLY A 336 -22.15 18.17 8.34
CA GLY A 336 -22.57 19.00 7.20
C GLY A 336 -24.06 18.88 6.92
N ASN A 337 -24.42 18.44 5.72
CA ASN A 337 -25.81 18.20 5.31
C ASN A 337 -26.33 16.79 5.67
N TYR A 338 -25.57 16.01 6.43
CA TYR A 338 -25.85 14.62 6.81
C TYR A 338 -26.03 14.51 8.32
N ASP A 339 -26.53 13.38 8.79
CA ASP A 339 -26.66 13.11 10.22
C ASP A 339 -25.70 11.97 10.66
N LYS A 340 -25.73 11.66 11.94
CA LYS A 340 -24.91 10.61 12.55
C LYS A 340 -25.23 9.21 11.98
N ASP A 341 -26.51 8.94 11.72
CA ASP A 341 -26.93 7.62 11.23
C ASP A 341 -26.46 7.43 9.80
N GLU A 342 -26.53 8.47 8.96
CA GLU A 342 -25.99 8.45 7.61
C GLU A 342 -24.47 8.26 7.59
N LEU A 343 -23.74 8.92 8.52
CA LEU A 343 -22.30 8.68 8.68
C LEU A 343 -22.03 7.21 9.08
N SER A 344 -22.81 6.67 10.00
CA SER A 344 -22.67 5.27 10.43
C SER A 344 -22.97 4.28 9.30
N VAL A 345 -24.00 4.55 8.49
CA VAL A 345 -24.31 3.76 7.30
C VAL A 345 -23.18 3.86 6.28
N ALA A 346 -22.62 5.04 6.04
CA ALA A 346 -21.49 5.22 5.14
C ALA A 346 -20.24 4.46 5.63
N ASN A 347 -20.01 4.41 6.95
CA ASN A 347 -18.94 3.58 7.53
C ASN A 347 -19.17 2.09 7.29
N GLY A 348 -20.40 1.59 7.45
CA GLY A 348 -20.74 0.21 7.12
C GLY A 348 -20.45 -0.13 5.64
N TRP A 349 -20.70 0.80 4.74
CA TRP A 349 -20.38 0.63 3.31
C TRP A 349 -18.88 0.73 3.04
N LEU A 350 -18.13 1.55 3.76
CA LEU A 350 -16.66 1.54 3.70
C LEU A 350 -16.13 0.15 4.06
N GLU A 351 -16.55 -0.40 5.20
CA GLU A 351 -16.15 -1.75 5.63
C GLU A 351 -16.55 -2.81 4.59
N THR A 352 -17.74 -2.69 3.99
CA THR A 352 -18.24 -3.61 2.96
C THR A 352 -17.36 -3.60 1.71
N TYR A 353 -17.02 -2.42 1.17
CA TYR A 353 -16.14 -2.31 0.01
C TYR A 353 -14.72 -2.79 0.31
N VAL A 354 -14.17 -2.43 1.48
CA VAL A 354 -12.86 -2.89 1.93
C VAL A 354 -12.84 -4.42 2.01
N LEU A 355 -13.85 -5.05 2.62
CA LEU A 355 -13.92 -6.50 2.77
C LEU A 355 -14.03 -7.22 1.42
N HIS A 356 -14.98 -6.82 0.56
CA HIS A 356 -15.15 -7.43 -0.76
C HIS A 356 -13.90 -7.25 -1.64
N PHE A 357 -13.21 -6.12 -1.53
CA PHE A 357 -11.96 -5.90 -2.24
C PHE A 357 -10.86 -6.85 -1.75
N LEU A 358 -10.67 -6.96 -0.44
CA LEU A 358 -9.69 -7.87 0.14
C LEU A 358 -10.04 -9.34 -0.15
N ASP A 359 -11.30 -9.75 0.04
CA ASP A 359 -11.74 -11.12 -0.25
C ASP A 359 -11.53 -11.46 -1.74
N GLY A 360 -11.90 -10.54 -2.63
CA GLY A 360 -11.75 -10.73 -4.07
C GLY A 360 -10.29 -10.82 -4.52
N TYR A 361 -9.38 -10.02 -3.96
CA TYR A 361 -8.00 -9.94 -4.43
C TYR A 361 -7.01 -10.79 -3.62
N LEU A 362 -7.28 -11.05 -2.35
CA LEU A 362 -6.39 -11.86 -1.51
C LEU A 362 -6.89 -13.29 -1.28
N LYS A 363 -8.20 -13.51 -1.18
CA LYS A 363 -8.77 -14.85 -1.00
C LYS A 363 -9.28 -15.48 -2.31
N GLY A 364 -9.27 -14.72 -3.41
CA GLY A 364 -9.79 -15.19 -4.70
C GLY A 364 -11.31 -15.37 -4.71
N ASP A 365 -12.04 -14.68 -3.81
CA ASP A 365 -13.49 -14.79 -3.73
C ASP A 365 -14.16 -14.19 -4.98
N ILE A 366 -14.83 -15.06 -5.74
CA ILE A 366 -15.54 -14.68 -6.97
C ILE A 366 -16.72 -13.74 -6.65
N ALA A 367 -17.40 -13.94 -5.52
CA ALA A 367 -18.53 -13.09 -5.13
C ALA A 367 -18.05 -11.67 -4.75
N GLY A 368 -16.94 -11.56 -4.03
CA GLY A 368 -16.29 -10.27 -3.74
C GLY A 368 -15.90 -9.53 -5.02
N ARG A 369 -15.27 -10.24 -5.97
CA ARG A 369 -14.95 -9.65 -7.29
C ARG A 369 -16.20 -9.19 -8.04
N ALA A 370 -17.24 -10.02 -8.08
CA ALA A 370 -18.49 -9.69 -8.75
C ALA A 370 -19.19 -8.49 -8.11
N PHE A 371 -19.16 -8.38 -6.77
CA PHE A 371 -19.70 -7.21 -6.05
C PHE A 371 -19.02 -5.90 -6.49
N LEU A 372 -17.71 -5.90 -6.59
CA LEU A 372 -16.96 -4.72 -7.03
C LEU A 372 -17.30 -4.27 -8.46
N GLU A 373 -17.81 -5.17 -9.29
CA GLU A 373 -18.24 -4.86 -10.66
C GLU A 373 -19.69 -4.37 -10.75
N LEU A 374 -20.48 -4.44 -9.67
CA LEU A 374 -21.88 -4.00 -9.70
C LEU A 374 -21.95 -2.47 -9.82
N PRO A 375 -22.86 -1.94 -10.66
CA PRO A 375 -23.22 -0.52 -10.61
C PRO A 375 -23.68 -0.14 -9.19
N ALA A 376 -23.41 1.08 -8.74
CA ALA A 376 -23.79 1.55 -7.41
C ALA A 376 -25.28 1.27 -7.08
N ALA A 377 -26.18 1.50 -8.02
CA ALA A 377 -27.62 1.24 -7.86
C ALA A 377 -27.97 -0.24 -7.63
N LYS A 378 -27.08 -1.18 -7.92
CA LYS A 378 -27.29 -2.62 -7.72
C LYS A 378 -26.62 -3.19 -6.48
N THR A 379 -25.81 -2.39 -5.77
CA THR A 379 -25.16 -2.82 -4.53
C THR A 379 -26.11 -2.84 -3.33
N GLY A 380 -27.24 -2.14 -3.42
CA GLY A 380 -28.17 -1.93 -2.31
C GLY A 380 -27.83 -0.71 -1.45
N ALA A 381 -26.78 -0.01 -1.79
CA ALA A 381 -26.35 1.17 -1.04
C ALA A 381 -27.23 2.40 -1.35
N PRO A 382 -27.44 3.29 -0.35
CA PRO A 382 -28.17 4.53 -0.56
C PRO A 382 -27.43 5.43 -1.56
N ALA A 383 -28.09 5.73 -2.69
CA ALA A 383 -27.47 6.46 -3.81
C ALA A 383 -26.94 7.87 -3.43
N HIS A 384 -27.52 8.50 -2.40
CA HIS A 384 -27.11 9.82 -1.92
C HIS A 384 -25.87 9.78 -1.02
N LEU A 385 -25.43 8.57 -0.56
CA LEU A 385 -24.31 8.46 0.37
C LEU A 385 -22.98 8.18 -0.34
N PHE A 386 -22.99 7.67 -1.57
CA PHE A 386 -21.73 7.43 -2.27
C PHE A 386 -21.84 7.29 -3.79
N THR A 387 -20.70 7.49 -4.42
CA THR A 387 -20.48 7.19 -5.84
C THR A 387 -19.33 6.21 -6.02
N ILE A 388 -19.34 5.47 -7.13
CA ILE A 388 -18.24 4.57 -7.48
C ILE A 388 -17.89 4.72 -8.96
N TYR A 389 -16.59 4.86 -9.22
CA TYR A 389 -15.98 4.83 -10.55
C TYR A 389 -14.96 3.70 -10.63
N ARG A 390 -14.83 3.10 -11.81
CA ARG A 390 -13.91 1.99 -12.06
C ARG A 390 -13.08 2.27 -13.29
N THR A 391 -11.80 1.99 -13.19
CA THR A 391 -10.89 1.97 -14.33
C THR A 391 -10.24 0.61 -14.38
N LYS A 392 -10.38 -0.09 -15.50
CA LYS A 392 -9.75 -1.40 -15.69
C LYS A 392 -8.32 -1.25 -16.17
N ALA A 393 -7.48 -2.17 -15.72
CA ALA A 393 -6.10 -2.28 -16.20
C ALA A 393 -6.06 -2.48 -17.73
N GLN A 394 -5.19 -1.72 -18.40
CA GLN A 394 -4.99 -1.79 -19.86
C GLN A 394 -4.05 -2.94 -20.28
N GLY A 395 -3.92 -3.97 -19.45
CA GLY A 395 -3.01 -5.10 -19.63
C GLY A 395 -1.75 -4.99 -18.78
N ALA A 396 -0.69 -5.70 -19.16
CA ALA A 396 0.59 -5.63 -18.46
C ALA A 396 1.36 -4.36 -18.84
N PRO A 397 2.13 -3.79 -17.90
CA PRO A 397 3.00 -2.65 -18.19
C PRO A 397 4.07 -3.01 -19.23
N PRO A 398 4.52 -2.05 -20.03
CA PRO A 398 5.57 -2.26 -21.02
C PRO A 398 6.93 -2.37 -20.33
N THR A 399 7.22 -3.55 -19.78
CA THR A 399 8.51 -3.86 -19.15
C THR A 399 9.35 -4.76 -20.05
N ARG A 400 10.67 -4.75 -19.87
CA ARG A 400 11.57 -5.69 -20.56
C ARG A 400 11.16 -7.15 -20.32
N ALA A 401 10.71 -7.49 -19.09
CA ALA A 401 10.26 -8.84 -18.76
C ALA A 401 9.00 -9.23 -19.54
N ALA A 402 8.03 -8.33 -19.67
CA ALA A 402 6.83 -8.57 -20.45
C ALA A 402 7.16 -8.67 -21.95
N PHE A 403 8.06 -7.85 -22.46
CA PHE A 403 8.56 -7.94 -23.84
C PHE A 403 9.28 -9.28 -24.09
N ALA A 404 10.14 -9.71 -23.15
CA ALA A 404 10.81 -11.01 -23.23
C ALA A 404 9.80 -12.17 -23.24
N ALA A 405 8.73 -12.10 -22.43
CA ALA A 405 7.67 -13.10 -22.45
C ALA A 405 6.91 -13.15 -23.78
N ASP A 406 6.69 -12.00 -24.43
CA ASP A 406 6.10 -11.95 -25.78
C ASP A 406 7.02 -12.60 -26.80
N LEU A 407 8.34 -12.34 -26.76
CA LEU A 407 9.33 -12.97 -27.63
C LEU A 407 9.40 -14.49 -27.39
N ALA A 408 9.36 -14.94 -26.14
CA ALA A 408 9.36 -16.36 -25.82
C ALA A 408 8.15 -17.11 -26.38
N ARG A 409 6.98 -16.44 -26.47
CA ARG A 409 5.76 -17.02 -27.06
C ARG A 409 5.74 -16.98 -28.57
N SER A 410 6.24 -15.89 -29.17
CA SER A 410 6.09 -15.60 -30.59
C SER A 410 7.32 -15.97 -31.43
N GLY A 411 8.47 -16.20 -30.77
CA GLY A 411 9.78 -16.42 -31.39
C GLY A 411 10.63 -15.15 -31.38
N PHE A 412 11.88 -15.28 -30.96
CA PHE A 412 12.84 -14.17 -30.86
C PHE A 412 13.18 -13.57 -32.23
N GLU A 413 13.06 -14.34 -33.32
CA GLU A 413 13.26 -13.85 -34.69
C GLU A 413 12.32 -12.72 -35.08
N GLN A 414 11.21 -12.55 -34.34
CA GLN A 414 10.24 -11.48 -34.55
C GLN A 414 10.51 -10.23 -33.68
N ALA A 415 11.69 -10.14 -33.03
CA ALA A 415 12.00 -9.09 -32.05
C ALA A 415 11.72 -7.68 -32.58
N SER A 416 12.17 -7.35 -33.78
CA SER A 416 11.97 -6.01 -34.39
C SER A 416 10.49 -5.70 -34.65
N SER A 417 9.71 -6.68 -35.15
CA SER A 417 8.29 -6.48 -35.42
C SER A 417 7.48 -6.34 -34.14
N ILE A 418 7.77 -7.16 -33.13
CA ILE A 418 7.12 -7.10 -31.83
C ILE A 418 7.50 -5.78 -31.13
N TYR A 419 8.76 -5.35 -31.18
CA TYR A 419 9.18 -4.06 -30.64
C TYR A 419 8.44 -2.89 -31.30
N SER A 420 8.31 -2.91 -32.63
CA SER A 420 7.55 -1.90 -33.37
C SER A 420 6.08 -1.85 -32.96
N ALA A 421 5.45 -3.01 -32.71
CA ALA A 421 4.10 -3.08 -32.21
C ALA A 421 3.96 -2.55 -30.77
N TRP A 422 4.97 -2.79 -29.94
CA TRP A 422 5.06 -2.27 -28.58
C TRP A 422 5.22 -0.76 -28.56
N GLN A 423 6.07 -0.19 -29.44
CA GLN A 423 6.25 1.26 -29.57
C GLN A 423 4.94 1.98 -29.92
N LYS A 424 4.10 1.39 -30.77
CA LYS A 424 2.77 1.95 -31.09
C LYS A 424 1.84 1.97 -29.87
N ARG A 425 1.90 0.94 -29.03
CA ARG A 425 1.06 0.79 -27.84
C ARG A 425 1.60 1.58 -26.64
N ALA A 426 2.90 1.65 -26.50
CA ALA A 426 3.62 2.25 -25.40
C ALA A 426 4.87 3.01 -25.89
N PRO A 427 4.71 4.25 -26.39
CA PRO A 427 5.83 5.03 -26.95
C PRO A 427 6.99 5.29 -26.00
N GLY A 428 6.74 5.21 -24.68
CA GLY A 428 7.78 5.35 -23.65
C GLY A 428 8.57 4.09 -23.35
N PHE A 429 8.25 2.94 -23.98
CA PHE A 429 9.03 1.72 -23.81
C PHE A 429 10.30 1.79 -24.64
N VAL A 430 11.42 2.01 -23.97
CA VAL A 430 12.75 2.13 -24.60
C VAL A 430 13.68 1.06 -24.04
N LEU A 431 14.45 0.45 -24.92
CA LEU A 431 15.53 -0.48 -24.56
C LEU A 431 16.86 0.18 -24.95
N SER A 432 17.74 0.39 -23.98
CA SER A 432 19.07 0.96 -24.21
C SER A 432 20.02 -0.04 -24.87
N ASP A 433 21.06 0.48 -25.55
CA ASP A 433 22.17 -0.33 -26.11
C ASP A 433 22.75 -1.28 -25.06
N GLY A 434 23.05 -0.77 -23.86
CA GLY A 434 23.63 -1.58 -22.78
C GLY A 434 22.71 -2.73 -22.32
N GLU A 435 21.39 -2.49 -22.23
CA GLU A 435 20.42 -3.53 -21.85
C GLU A 435 20.31 -4.62 -22.90
N LEU A 436 20.23 -4.25 -24.18
CA LEU A 436 20.13 -5.21 -25.28
C LEU A 436 21.44 -5.98 -25.47
N THR A 437 22.58 -5.32 -25.31
CA THR A 437 23.90 -5.96 -25.32
C THR A 437 24.01 -7.01 -24.20
N ALA A 438 23.70 -6.62 -22.95
CA ALA A 438 23.73 -7.54 -21.81
C ALA A 438 22.77 -8.73 -22.00
N TRP A 439 21.57 -8.48 -22.56
CA TRP A 439 20.61 -9.54 -22.85
C TRP A 439 21.14 -10.51 -23.92
N GLY A 440 21.68 -9.98 -25.01
CA GLY A 440 22.30 -10.81 -26.05
C GLY A 440 23.40 -11.70 -25.52
N TYR A 441 24.30 -11.16 -24.69
CA TYR A 441 25.37 -11.96 -24.08
C TYR A 441 24.88 -12.99 -23.07
N LYS A 442 23.80 -12.70 -22.34
CA LYS A 442 23.17 -13.70 -21.48
C LYS A 442 22.69 -14.90 -22.28
N LEU A 443 21.96 -14.66 -23.38
CA LEU A 443 21.50 -15.73 -24.28
C LEU A 443 22.67 -16.51 -24.91
N LEU A 444 23.74 -15.83 -25.32
CA LEU A 444 24.96 -16.49 -25.80
C LEU A 444 25.61 -17.39 -24.75
N GLY A 445 25.62 -16.97 -23.50
CA GLY A 445 26.13 -17.73 -22.36
C GLY A 445 25.28 -18.96 -22.03
N GLU A 446 23.98 -18.91 -22.31
CA GLU A 446 23.04 -20.01 -22.15
C GLU A 446 23.02 -20.96 -23.38
N GLY A 447 23.77 -20.63 -24.43
CA GLY A 447 23.84 -21.42 -25.66
C GLY A 447 22.71 -21.14 -26.65
N ASP A 448 21.82 -20.22 -26.37
CA ASP A 448 20.75 -19.79 -27.30
C ASP A 448 21.24 -18.74 -28.27
N VAL A 449 22.09 -19.19 -29.22
CA VAL A 449 22.74 -18.32 -30.19
C VAL A 449 21.74 -17.63 -31.13
N ARG A 450 20.65 -18.32 -31.49
CA ARG A 450 19.65 -17.77 -32.43
C ARG A 450 18.89 -16.60 -31.82
N SER A 451 18.41 -16.76 -30.59
CA SER A 451 17.74 -15.68 -29.85
C SER A 451 18.70 -14.53 -29.56
N ALA A 452 19.97 -14.83 -29.25
CA ALA A 452 21.00 -13.80 -29.08
C ALA A 452 21.20 -12.95 -30.34
N VAL A 453 21.32 -13.58 -31.53
CA VAL A 453 21.40 -12.88 -32.79
C VAL A 453 20.20 -11.97 -33.03
N ALA A 454 18.99 -12.43 -32.69
CA ALA A 454 17.78 -11.64 -32.87
C ALA A 454 17.77 -10.38 -31.96
N ILE A 455 18.14 -10.53 -30.70
CA ILE A 455 18.21 -9.39 -29.74
C ILE A 455 19.32 -8.42 -30.12
N LEU A 456 20.52 -8.91 -30.48
CA LEU A 456 21.63 -8.05 -30.87
C LEU A 456 21.39 -7.38 -32.22
N ARG A 457 20.61 -7.99 -33.12
CA ARG A 457 20.15 -7.35 -34.35
C ARG A 457 19.17 -6.21 -34.02
N LEU A 458 18.20 -6.45 -33.16
CA LEU A 458 17.30 -5.39 -32.65
C LEU A 458 18.11 -4.25 -32.04
N ASN A 459 19.20 -4.56 -31.30
CA ASN A 459 20.10 -3.55 -30.75
C ASN A 459 20.73 -2.68 -31.86
N ALA A 460 21.31 -3.31 -32.86
CA ALA A 460 21.95 -2.60 -33.98
C ALA A 460 20.95 -1.79 -34.83
N GLU A 461 19.70 -2.20 -34.90
CA GLU A 461 18.62 -1.47 -35.57
C GLU A 461 18.21 -0.22 -34.77
N LEU A 462 18.07 -0.34 -33.43
CA LEU A 462 17.65 0.77 -32.58
C LEU A 462 18.78 1.77 -32.28
N HIS A 463 20.02 1.30 -32.28
CA HIS A 463 21.22 2.08 -31.94
C HIS A 463 22.22 2.03 -33.11
N ALA A 464 21.77 2.50 -34.27
CA ALA A 464 22.53 2.42 -35.53
C ALA A 464 23.87 3.22 -35.54
N ASP A 465 24.07 4.07 -34.55
CA ASP A 465 25.29 4.84 -34.28
C ASP A 465 26.21 4.18 -33.22
N SER A 466 25.77 3.08 -32.59
CA SER A 466 26.60 2.36 -31.62
C SER A 466 27.52 1.35 -32.29
N TRP A 467 28.83 1.62 -32.24
CA TRP A 467 29.83 0.64 -32.68
C TRP A 467 29.78 -0.65 -31.86
N ASN A 468 29.43 -0.56 -30.56
CA ASN A 468 29.33 -1.70 -29.67
C ASN A 468 28.17 -2.64 -30.04
N ALA A 469 27.01 -2.08 -30.42
CA ALA A 469 25.89 -2.87 -30.91
C ALA A 469 26.25 -3.73 -32.12
N PHE A 470 27.01 -3.17 -33.08
CA PHE A 470 27.49 -3.90 -34.27
C PHE A 470 28.59 -4.91 -33.94
N ASP A 471 29.50 -4.58 -33.01
CA ASP A 471 30.55 -5.51 -32.57
C ASP A 471 29.93 -6.76 -31.93
N SER A 472 28.99 -6.55 -30.99
CA SER A 472 28.27 -7.62 -30.31
C SER A 472 27.42 -8.47 -31.27
N LEU A 473 26.75 -7.84 -32.24
CA LEU A 473 26.04 -8.56 -33.29
C LEU A 473 26.99 -9.40 -34.16
N GLY A 474 28.17 -8.86 -34.49
CA GLY A 474 29.23 -9.58 -35.23
C GLY A 474 29.66 -10.84 -34.51
N GLU A 475 29.85 -10.76 -33.18
CA GLU A 475 30.23 -11.94 -32.38
C GLU A 475 29.12 -13.02 -32.36
N ALA A 476 27.88 -12.63 -32.15
CA ALA A 476 26.76 -13.55 -32.18
C ALA A 476 26.57 -14.24 -33.53
N LEU A 477 26.70 -13.48 -34.63
CA LEU A 477 26.61 -13.98 -35.99
C LEU A 477 27.76 -14.93 -36.32
N ALA A 478 28.96 -14.67 -35.83
CA ALA A 478 30.11 -15.57 -35.99
C ALA A 478 29.88 -16.90 -35.26
N LYS A 479 29.35 -16.85 -34.05
CA LYS A 479 28.95 -18.06 -33.29
C LYS A 479 27.80 -18.83 -33.94
N ASP A 480 26.87 -18.14 -34.63
CA ASP A 480 25.78 -18.75 -35.40
C ASP A 480 26.25 -19.28 -36.79
N GLY A 481 27.54 -19.20 -37.10
CA GLY A 481 28.10 -19.66 -38.37
C GLY A 481 27.80 -18.74 -39.57
N LYS A 482 27.19 -17.59 -39.35
CA LYS A 482 26.81 -16.61 -40.39
C LYS A 482 27.97 -15.67 -40.74
N ARG A 483 29.05 -16.26 -41.25
CA ARG A 483 30.33 -15.60 -41.47
C ARG A 483 30.22 -14.29 -42.27
N ALA A 484 29.48 -14.27 -43.38
CA ALA A 484 29.35 -13.07 -44.20
C ALA A 484 28.70 -11.90 -43.43
N LEU A 485 27.59 -12.17 -42.72
CA LEU A 485 26.92 -11.17 -41.92
C LEU A 485 27.76 -10.70 -40.71
N ALA A 486 28.56 -11.57 -40.13
CA ALA A 486 29.49 -11.21 -39.07
C ALA A 486 30.56 -10.21 -39.58
N ILE A 487 31.11 -10.46 -40.77
CA ILE A 487 32.05 -9.56 -41.40
C ILE A 487 31.44 -8.18 -41.61
N ASP A 488 30.22 -8.11 -42.15
CA ASP A 488 29.52 -6.84 -42.38
C ASP A 488 29.27 -6.08 -41.06
N ALA A 489 28.87 -6.77 -40.01
CA ALA A 489 28.66 -6.18 -38.69
C ALA A 489 29.97 -5.63 -38.09
N TYR A 490 31.08 -6.39 -38.14
CA TYR A 490 32.37 -5.91 -37.66
C TYR A 490 32.91 -4.73 -38.46
N ARG A 491 32.71 -4.73 -39.79
CA ARG A 491 33.08 -3.59 -40.64
C ARG A 491 32.29 -2.34 -40.27
N LYS A 492 31.00 -2.50 -39.99
CA LYS A 492 30.17 -1.38 -39.53
C LYS A 492 30.65 -0.84 -38.20
N SER A 493 31.01 -1.75 -37.26
CA SER A 493 31.60 -1.37 -35.98
C SER A 493 32.87 -0.55 -36.14
N LEU A 494 33.82 -0.99 -37.02
CA LEU A 494 35.05 -0.25 -37.31
C LEU A 494 34.80 1.08 -38.01
N ALA A 495 33.81 1.17 -38.89
CA ALA A 495 33.42 2.42 -39.52
C ALA A 495 32.92 3.46 -38.50
N LEU A 496 32.23 3.01 -37.45
CA LEU A 496 31.75 3.86 -36.36
C LEU A 496 32.85 4.16 -35.33
N ASN A 497 33.72 3.21 -35.06
CA ASN A 497 34.86 3.37 -34.16
C ASN A 497 36.13 2.69 -34.74
N PRO A 498 36.96 3.43 -35.47
CA PRO A 498 38.20 2.89 -36.06
C PRO A 498 39.20 2.32 -35.03
N ALA A 499 39.05 2.69 -33.75
CA ALA A 499 39.89 2.18 -32.66
C ALA A 499 39.40 0.85 -32.08
N ASN A 500 38.30 0.26 -32.58
CA ASN A 500 37.79 -1.03 -32.08
C ASN A 500 38.74 -2.18 -32.47
N SER A 501 39.71 -2.44 -31.59
CA SER A 501 40.68 -3.52 -31.76
C SER A 501 40.04 -4.93 -31.76
N ASN A 502 38.85 -5.09 -31.13
CA ASN A 502 38.15 -6.38 -31.16
C ASN A 502 37.63 -6.69 -32.55
N ALA A 503 36.89 -5.78 -33.17
CA ALA A 503 36.37 -5.97 -34.50
C ALA A 503 37.51 -6.21 -35.53
N ALA A 504 38.65 -5.48 -35.41
CA ALA A 504 39.83 -5.68 -36.27
C ALA A 504 40.41 -7.09 -36.14
N ARG A 505 40.57 -7.60 -34.91
CA ARG A 505 41.02 -8.98 -34.65
C ARG A 505 40.07 -10.02 -35.23
N GLN A 506 38.77 -9.82 -35.01
CA GLN A 506 37.74 -10.74 -35.49
C GLN A 506 37.69 -10.81 -37.03
N LEU A 507 37.79 -9.68 -37.72
CA LEU A 507 37.90 -9.65 -39.19
C LEU A 507 39.13 -10.42 -39.66
N SER A 508 40.28 -10.19 -39.02
CA SER A 508 41.52 -10.93 -39.34
C SER A 508 41.36 -12.44 -39.15
N SER A 509 40.71 -12.89 -38.05
CA SER A 509 40.43 -14.29 -37.79
C SER A 509 39.47 -14.90 -38.82
N LEU A 510 38.59 -14.08 -39.39
CA LEU A 510 37.70 -14.46 -40.48
C LEU A 510 38.38 -14.35 -41.88
N GLY A 511 39.70 -14.11 -41.94
CA GLY A 511 40.47 -14.05 -43.19
C GLY A 511 40.16 -12.82 -44.03
N VAL A 512 39.72 -11.72 -43.44
CA VAL A 512 39.37 -10.46 -44.11
C VAL A 512 40.23 -9.36 -43.53
N ARG A 513 40.74 -8.47 -44.38
CA ARG A 513 41.43 -7.26 -43.91
C ARG A 513 40.44 -6.35 -43.17
N PRO A 514 40.82 -5.82 -42.02
CA PRO A 514 40.04 -4.85 -41.27
C PRO A 514 39.71 -3.60 -42.05
#